data_257ad13a3356b130dcc8a5818308468b
#
_entry.id   257ad13a3356b130dcc8a5818308468b
#
_cell.length_a   1.000
_cell.length_b   1.000
_cell.length_c   1.000
_cell.angle_alpha   90.00
_cell.angle_beta   90.00
_cell.angle_gamma   90.00
#
_symmetry.space_group_name_H-M   'P 1'
#
loop_
_entity.id
_entity.type
_entity.pdbx_description
1 polymer ?
#
loop_
_entity_poly.entity_id
_entity_poly.type
_entity_poly.pdbx_seq_one_letter_code
_entity_poly.pdbx_strand_id
1 'polypeptide(L)'
;MQYKGNLRPTEEAYQELQLAYDFYNRHLFGGQLPTCLLTFQREKSTLGYFSPRRFIRVDGTVTDEIALNPAFFAVIPLMEILQTIGHEMAHLWQFHFGTPSRAGYHNAEWAAKMESIGLMPSDTGAPGGRRTGQKMGDYVIKGGLFERCTKDELLPSGFSLSWLDRFPMAAGGALPAPAEPLALISHEPEGQESDAVATLDLPSPISPTAYQPASSVLALDLAPQPIGERSNRAKYICPRCGLAVWGKGGLKLGCLDCDLPLEAGSGKPRTVRGISAATSNRTSFK
;
A
#
# COMPACT_ATOMS: atom_id res chain seq x y z
N MET A 1 7.06 -14.93 -22.91
CA MET A 1 8.31 -14.20 -22.61
C MET A 1 9.12 -15.06 -21.64
N GLN A 2 10.24 -15.68 -22.12
CA GLN A 2 11.05 -16.56 -21.27
C GLN A 2 12.12 -15.72 -20.56
N TYR A 3 11.90 -15.40 -19.29
CA TYR A 3 12.92 -14.88 -18.38
C TYR A 3 13.08 -15.86 -17.21
N LYS A 4 13.67 -17.01 -17.45
CA LYS A 4 14.14 -17.91 -16.40
C LYS A 4 15.50 -18.45 -16.80
N GLY A 5 16.55 -17.79 -16.33
CA GLY A 5 17.91 -18.25 -16.47
C GLY A 5 18.93 -17.17 -16.18
N ASN A 6 19.56 -17.22 -15.04
CA ASN A 6 20.78 -16.49 -14.65
C ASN A 6 20.72 -14.97 -14.42
N LEU A 7 19.56 -14.38 -14.11
CA LEU A 7 19.56 -13.01 -13.60
C LEU A 7 20.03 -12.98 -12.14
N ARG A 8 20.80 -11.95 -11.81
CA ARG A 8 21.14 -11.70 -10.40
C ARG A 8 19.88 -11.23 -9.67
N PRO A 9 19.73 -11.53 -8.36
CA PRO A 9 18.51 -11.19 -7.60
C PRO A 9 18.04 -9.73 -7.76
N THR A 10 18.96 -8.79 -7.76
CA THR A 10 18.65 -7.38 -7.95
C THR A 10 18.11 -7.07 -9.34
N GLU A 11 18.73 -7.65 -10.37
CA GLU A 11 18.29 -7.46 -11.76
C GLU A 11 16.88 -8.03 -11.96
N GLU A 12 16.62 -9.24 -11.46
CA GLU A 12 15.32 -9.89 -11.54
C GLU A 12 14.25 -9.07 -10.83
N ALA A 13 14.47 -8.71 -9.57
CA ALA A 13 13.49 -7.96 -8.77
C ALA A 13 13.13 -6.59 -9.38
N TYR A 14 14.13 -5.84 -9.85
CA TYR A 14 13.88 -4.53 -10.47
C TYR A 14 13.34 -4.63 -11.90
N GLN A 15 13.68 -5.68 -12.65
CA GLN A 15 13.05 -5.92 -13.95
C GLN A 15 11.56 -6.24 -13.81
N GLU A 16 11.17 -7.01 -12.80
CA GLU A 16 9.76 -7.31 -12.54
C GLU A 16 8.98 -6.03 -12.23
N LEU A 17 9.53 -5.13 -11.39
CA LEU A 17 8.90 -3.84 -11.14
C LEU A 17 8.81 -2.98 -12.41
N GLN A 18 9.88 -2.92 -13.20
CA GLN A 18 9.91 -2.16 -14.44
C GLN A 18 8.91 -2.70 -15.46
N LEU A 19 8.77 -4.03 -15.56
CA LEU A 19 7.77 -4.66 -16.43
C LEU A 19 6.35 -4.26 -16.03
N ALA A 20 6.03 -4.29 -14.73
CA ALA A 20 4.72 -3.87 -14.24
C ALA A 20 4.47 -2.37 -14.53
N TYR A 21 5.46 -1.51 -14.28
CA TYR A 21 5.37 -0.08 -14.57
C TYR A 21 5.13 0.18 -16.06
N ASP A 22 5.95 -0.39 -16.94
CA ASP A 22 5.87 -0.20 -18.39
C ASP A 22 4.55 -0.75 -18.95
N PHE A 23 4.09 -1.87 -18.42
CA PHE A 23 2.81 -2.46 -18.76
C PHE A 23 1.67 -1.49 -18.41
N TYR A 24 1.57 -1.04 -17.16
CA TYR A 24 0.51 -0.13 -16.75
C TYR A 24 0.63 1.26 -17.37
N ASN A 25 1.85 1.77 -17.60
CA ASN A 25 2.01 3.02 -18.33
C ASN A 25 1.36 2.93 -19.71
N ARG A 26 1.58 1.83 -20.43
CA ARG A 26 0.99 1.60 -21.76
C ARG A 26 -0.53 1.46 -21.68
N HIS A 27 -1.04 0.60 -20.81
CA HIS A 27 -2.46 0.21 -20.79
C HIS A 27 -3.36 1.21 -20.06
N LEU A 28 -2.89 1.86 -19.01
CA LEU A 28 -3.68 2.74 -18.16
C LEU A 28 -3.42 4.23 -18.39
N PHE A 29 -2.22 4.57 -18.86
CA PHE A 29 -1.81 5.97 -19.03
C PHE A 29 -1.41 6.32 -20.47
N GLY A 30 -1.63 5.43 -21.43
CA GLY A 30 -1.35 5.67 -22.85
C GLY A 30 0.14 5.88 -23.17
N GLY A 31 1.04 5.39 -22.33
CA GLY A 31 2.49 5.53 -22.48
C GLY A 31 3.03 6.92 -22.17
N GLN A 32 2.24 7.80 -21.54
CA GLN A 32 2.59 9.21 -21.32
C GLN A 32 3.48 9.46 -20.10
N LEU A 33 3.48 8.54 -19.12
CA LEU A 33 4.24 8.76 -17.90
C LEU A 33 5.74 8.76 -18.17
N PRO A 34 6.48 9.72 -17.58
CA PRO A 34 7.94 9.71 -17.66
C PRO A 34 8.52 8.53 -16.91
N THR A 35 9.74 8.15 -17.25
CA THR A 35 10.49 7.17 -16.45
C THR A 35 10.81 7.74 -15.07
N CYS A 36 10.76 6.88 -14.04
CA CYS A 36 11.13 7.22 -12.67
C CYS A 36 11.99 6.10 -12.06
N LEU A 37 12.59 6.35 -10.90
CA LEU A 37 13.23 5.30 -10.14
C LEU A 37 12.16 4.47 -9.41
N LEU A 38 12.19 3.17 -9.62
CA LEU A 38 11.42 2.22 -8.82
C LEU A 38 12.32 1.70 -7.71
N THR A 39 11.86 1.77 -6.46
CA THR A 39 12.67 1.41 -5.30
C THR A 39 11.92 0.49 -4.33
N PHE A 40 12.67 -0.26 -3.53
CA PHE A 40 12.13 -0.99 -2.39
C PHE A 40 12.42 -0.22 -1.11
N GLN A 41 11.36 0.15 -0.38
CA GLN A 41 11.44 0.89 0.88
C GLN A 41 10.59 0.22 1.95
N ARG A 42 11.17 -0.05 3.11
CA ARG A 42 10.45 -0.64 4.25
C ARG A 42 9.89 0.44 5.16
N GLU A 43 8.83 1.10 4.71
CA GLU A 43 8.09 2.07 5.53
C GLU A 43 7.02 1.37 6.38
N LYS A 44 6.86 1.79 7.65
CA LYS A 44 6.05 1.06 8.63
C LYS A 44 4.55 1.00 8.35
N SER A 45 4.01 1.91 7.56
CA SER A 45 2.56 2.11 7.47
C SER A 45 2.04 2.33 6.05
N THR A 46 2.85 2.04 5.03
CA THR A 46 2.44 2.20 3.64
C THR A 46 2.91 1.02 2.79
N LEU A 47 2.09 0.66 1.80
CA LEU A 47 2.41 -0.34 0.79
C LEU A 47 3.35 0.21 -0.29
N GLY A 48 3.25 1.52 -0.55
CA GLY A 48 4.08 2.27 -1.48
C GLY A 48 3.93 3.76 -1.26
N TYR A 49 4.71 4.55 -2.00
CA TYR A 49 4.56 6.00 -2.09
C TYR A 49 5.20 6.54 -3.36
N PHE A 50 4.68 7.67 -3.82
CA PHE A 50 5.27 8.51 -4.85
C PHE A 50 6.02 9.68 -4.20
N SER A 51 7.23 10.00 -4.72
CA SER A 51 8.02 11.13 -4.28
C SER A 51 8.56 11.90 -5.49
N PRO A 52 8.05 13.12 -5.76
CA PRO A 52 8.48 13.90 -6.92
C PRO A 52 9.90 14.41 -6.77
N ARG A 53 10.67 14.38 -7.87
CA ARG A 53 12.03 14.91 -7.98
C ARG A 53 12.97 14.44 -6.86
N ARG A 54 12.82 13.18 -6.47
CA ARG A 54 13.51 12.64 -5.30
C ARG A 54 14.98 12.40 -5.51
N PHE A 55 15.36 11.98 -6.71
CA PHE A 55 16.74 11.64 -7.03
C PHE A 55 17.35 12.58 -8.05
N ILE A 56 18.64 12.86 -7.88
CA ILE A 56 19.45 13.61 -8.84
C ILE A 56 20.63 12.74 -9.27
N ARG A 57 20.84 12.65 -10.57
CA ARG A 57 21.98 12.00 -11.16
C ARG A 57 23.20 12.92 -11.08
N VAL A 58 24.40 12.35 -11.14
CA VAL A 58 25.66 13.12 -11.07
C VAL A 58 25.81 14.18 -12.17
N ASP A 59 25.10 14.03 -13.29
CA ASP A 59 25.04 15.00 -14.38
C ASP A 59 23.99 16.10 -14.17
N GLY A 60 23.27 16.11 -13.03
CA GLY A 60 22.23 17.08 -12.70
C GLY A 60 20.82 16.68 -13.14
N THR A 61 20.64 15.58 -13.85
CA THR A 61 19.30 15.08 -14.24
C THR A 61 18.52 14.66 -13.00
N VAL A 62 17.31 15.20 -12.86
CA VAL A 62 16.41 14.88 -11.71
C VAL A 62 15.33 13.90 -12.14
N THR A 63 14.99 12.96 -11.29
CA THR A 63 13.92 11.99 -11.51
C THR A 63 13.07 11.78 -10.27
N ASP A 64 11.84 11.31 -10.49
CA ASP A 64 10.88 10.94 -9.45
C ASP A 64 11.16 9.54 -8.88
N GLU A 65 10.49 9.21 -7.81
CA GLU A 65 10.53 7.88 -7.19
C GLU A 65 9.12 7.33 -7.03
N ILE A 66 8.92 6.07 -7.40
CA ILE A 66 7.85 5.22 -6.91
C ILE A 66 8.49 4.12 -6.07
N ALA A 67 8.16 4.11 -4.78
CA ALA A 67 8.66 3.12 -3.83
C ALA A 67 7.59 2.10 -3.49
N LEU A 68 7.97 0.82 -3.42
CA LEU A 68 7.12 -0.27 -2.98
C LEU A 68 7.70 -0.92 -1.72
N ASN A 69 6.83 -1.40 -0.85
CA ASN A 69 7.23 -1.98 0.42
C ASN A 69 7.26 -3.51 0.35
N PRO A 70 8.45 -4.13 0.20
CA PRO A 70 8.55 -5.57 0.05
C PRO A 70 8.13 -6.35 1.31
N ALA A 71 8.05 -5.69 2.48
CA ALA A 71 7.60 -6.33 3.71
C ALA A 71 6.14 -6.81 3.66
N PHE A 72 5.37 -6.38 2.67
CA PHE A 72 3.98 -6.81 2.46
C PHE A 72 3.84 -7.83 1.32
N PHE A 73 4.80 -8.00 0.44
CA PHE A 73 4.66 -8.83 -0.76
C PHE A 73 4.29 -10.29 -0.50
N ALA A 74 4.72 -10.85 0.63
CA ALA A 74 4.37 -12.21 1.02
C ALA A 74 2.97 -12.33 1.66
N VAL A 75 2.41 -11.23 2.21
CA VAL A 75 1.25 -11.26 3.11
C VAL A 75 0.01 -10.58 2.54
N ILE A 76 0.11 -9.94 1.37
CA ILE A 76 -1.03 -9.44 0.61
C ILE A 76 -1.07 -10.08 -0.79
N PRO A 77 -2.24 -10.13 -1.45
CA PRO A 77 -2.36 -10.63 -2.81
C PRO A 77 -1.51 -9.84 -3.82
N LEU A 78 -1.01 -10.50 -4.85
CA LEU A 78 -0.29 -9.83 -5.95
C LEU A 78 -1.14 -8.72 -6.59
N MET A 79 -2.46 -8.94 -6.72
CA MET A 79 -3.38 -7.92 -7.23
C MET A 79 -3.34 -6.61 -6.43
N GLU A 80 -3.23 -6.67 -5.10
CA GLU A 80 -3.13 -5.48 -4.25
C GLU A 80 -1.77 -4.79 -4.37
N ILE A 81 -0.69 -5.56 -4.59
CA ILE A 81 0.62 -4.99 -4.87
C ILE A 81 0.59 -4.22 -6.21
N LEU A 82 0.01 -4.83 -7.24
CA LEU A 82 -0.15 -4.21 -8.56
C LEU A 82 -1.09 -2.99 -8.52
N GLN A 83 -2.14 -3.05 -7.72
CA GLN A 83 -3.04 -1.94 -7.44
C GLN A 83 -2.28 -0.76 -6.80
N THR A 84 -1.37 -1.03 -5.85
CA THR A 84 -0.50 -0.03 -5.27
C THR A 84 0.38 0.64 -6.33
N ILE A 85 0.93 -0.12 -7.29
CA ILE A 85 1.69 0.47 -8.41
C ILE A 85 0.81 1.44 -9.20
N GLY A 86 -0.41 1.04 -9.57
CA GLY A 86 -1.37 1.90 -10.28
C GLY A 86 -1.72 3.18 -9.51
N HIS A 87 -1.88 3.07 -8.19
CA HIS A 87 -2.13 4.19 -7.27
C HIS A 87 -0.97 5.22 -7.32
N GLU A 88 0.25 4.77 -7.15
CA GLU A 88 1.43 5.66 -7.15
C GLU A 88 1.70 6.24 -8.56
N MET A 89 1.39 5.49 -9.61
CA MET A 89 1.43 6.00 -10.99
C MET A 89 0.38 7.09 -11.24
N ALA A 90 -0.79 7.05 -10.58
CA ALA A 90 -1.76 8.15 -10.66
C ALA A 90 -1.25 9.43 -9.97
N HIS A 91 -0.46 9.32 -8.90
CA HIS A 91 0.25 10.47 -8.32
C HIS A 91 1.32 11.02 -9.25
N LEU A 92 2.11 10.16 -9.89
CA LEU A 92 3.09 10.56 -10.92
C LEU A 92 2.39 11.29 -12.08
N TRP A 93 1.28 10.75 -12.57
CA TRP A 93 0.46 11.39 -13.60
C TRP A 93 0.01 12.79 -13.16
N GLN A 94 -0.56 12.91 -11.97
CA GLN A 94 -1.05 14.19 -11.48
C GLN A 94 0.07 15.22 -11.31
N PHE A 95 1.25 14.80 -10.89
CA PHE A 95 2.39 15.69 -10.75
C PHE A 95 2.86 16.29 -12.09
N HIS A 96 2.83 15.49 -13.17
CA HIS A 96 3.32 15.93 -14.48
C HIS A 96 2.25 16.55 -15.38
N PHE A 97 0.99 16.14 -15.24
CA PHE A 97 -0.08 16.49 -16.17
C PHE A 97 -1.30 17.13 -15.51
N GLY A 98 -1.35 17.16 -14.20
CA GLY A 98 -2.46 17.68 -13.42
C GLY A 98 -2.06 18.76 -12.44
N THR A 99 -2.90 18.95 -11.42
CA THR A 99 -2.72 19.97 -10.38
C THR A 99 -2.73 19.30 -9.01
N PRO A 100 -1.55 18.84 -8.53
CA PRO A 100 -1.47 18.19 -7.22
C PRO A 100 -1.83 19.17 -6.10
N SER A 101 -2.53 18.66 -5.10
CA SER A 101 -2.85 19.41 -3.88
C SER A 101 -1.64 19.44 -2.94
N ARG A 102 -1.86 19.97 -1.72
CA ARG A 102 -0.86 19.88 -0.65
C ARG A 102 -0.42 18.43 -0.42
N ALA A 103 0.80 18.25 0.05
CA ALA A 103 1.41 16.94 0.24
C ALA A 103 0.48 15.92 0.92
N GLY A 104 0.32 14.75 0.30
CA GLY A 104 -0.49 13.64 0.80
C GLY A 104 -2.01 13.84 0.77
N TYR A 105 -2.54 14.90 0.12
CA TYR A 105 -3.98 15.08 -0.06
C TYR A 105 -4.42 14.67 -1.46
N HIS A 106 -5.30 13.67 -1.53
CA HIS A 106 -5.89 13.14 -2.75
C HIS A 106 -7.12 13.97 -3.11
N ASN A 107 -7.02 14.81 -4.15
CA ASN A 107 -8.10 15.69 -4.60
C ASN A 107 -9.02 15.02 -5.64
N ALA A 108 -10.03 15.75 -6.10
CA ALA A 108 -11.02 15.24 -7.07
C ALA A 108 -10.40 14.90 -8.43
N GLU A 109 -9.36 15.61 -8.87
CA GLU A 109 -8.64 15.33 -10.12
C GLU A 109 -7.92 14.00 -10.05
N TRP A 110 -7.17 13.75 -8.96
CA TRP A 110 -6.54 12.46 -8.70
C TRP A 110 -7.59 11.34 -8.65
N ALA A 111 -8.70 11.55 -7.92
CA ALA A 111 -9.77 10.58 -7.83
C ALA A 111 -10.39 10.24 -9.19
N ALA A 112 -10.64 11.24 -10.02
CA ALA A 112 -11.16 11.03 -11.38
C ALA A 112 -10.17 10.24 -12.25
N LYS A 113 -8.86 10.49 -12.11
CA LYS A 113 -7.83 9.72 -12.82
C LYS A 113 -7.82 8.27 -12.36
N MET A 114 -7.88 8.02 -11.06
CA MET A 114 -7.95 6.66 -10.50
C MET A 114 -9.14 5.88 -11.05
N GLU A 115 -10.34 6.49 -11.07
CA GLU A 115 -11.52 5.87 -11.65
C GLU A 115 -11.37 5.57 -13.15
N SER A 116 -10.77 6.49 -13.89
CA SER A 116 -10.54 6.30 -15.34
C SER A 116 -9.64 5.12 -15.66
N ILE A 117 -8.71 4.78 -14.77
CA ILE A 117 -7.84 3.61 -14.91
C ILE A 117 -8.43 2.32 -14.33
N GLY A 118 -9.61 2.38 -13.71
CA GLY A 118 -10.30 1.21 -13.17
C GLY A 118 -10.04 0.92 -11.70
N LEU A 119 -9.57 1.92 -10.94
CA LEU A 119 -9.36 1.87 -9.50
C LEU A 119 -10.28 2.89 -8.81
N MET A 120 -11.14 2.45 -7.90
CA MET A 120 -12.07 3.33 -7.20
C MET A 120 -11.46 3.85 -5.91
N PRO A 121 -11.21 5.16 -5.76
CA PRO A 121 -10.72 5.74 -4.50
C PRO A 121 -11.71 5.53 -3.36
N SER A 122 -11.18 5.18 -2.19
CA SER A 122 -11.97 5.01 -0.97
C SER A 122 -11.09 5.17 0.26
N ASP A 123 -11.48 6.01 1.21
CA ASP A 123 -10.74 6.17 2.46
C ASP A 123 -10.82 4.94 3.38
N THR A 124 -11.72 4.00 3.05
CA THR A 124 -11.87 2.72 3.74
C THR A 124 -11.25 1.56 2.95
N GLY A 125 -10.85 1.78 1.69
CA GLY A 125 -10.44 0.71 0.77
C GLY A 125 -11.59 -0.16 0.27
N ALA A 126 -12.86 0.20 0.56
CA ALA A 126 -14.06 -0.55 0.23
C ALA A 126 -15.15 0.36 -0.32
N PRO A 127 -16.21 -0.20 -0.96
CA PRO A 127 -17.36 0.58 -1.42
C PRO A 127 -17.99 1.42 -0.32
N GLY A 128 -18.42 2.64 -0.66
CA GLY A 128 -19.08 3.58 0.25
C GLY A 128 -18.15 4.53 1.01
N GLY A 129 -16.82 4.38 0.88
CA GLY A 129 -15.84 5.32 1.43
C GLY A 129 -15.81 6.66 0.67
N ARG A 130 -15.18 7.67 1.27
CA ARG A 130 -14.94 8.97 0.62
C ARG A 130 -13.90 8.81 -0.48
N ARG A 131 -14.07 9.56 -1.56
CA ARG A 131 -13.19 9.51 -2.75
C ARG A 131 -11.98 10.44 -2.68
N THR A 132 -11.96 11.34 -1.72
CA THR A 132 -10.91 12.35 -1.53
C THR A 132 -10.53 12.47 -0.07
N GLY A 133 -9.28 12.80 0.22
CA GLY A 133 -8.83 12.92 1.61
C GLY A 133 -7.32 12.86 1.77
N GLN A 134 -6.88 12.92 3.03
CA GLN A 134 -5.45 12.85 3.37
C GLN A 134 -4.91 11.41 3.33
N LYS A 135 -5.73 10.45 3.74
CA LYS A 135 -5.40 9.02 3.69
C LYS A 135 -6.44 8.36 2.82
N MET A 136 -5.98 7.81 1.73
CA MET A 136 -6.84 7.15 0.76
C MET A 136 -6.28 5.77 0.45
N GLY A 137 -7.18 4.79 0.42
CA GLY A 137 -6.99 3.55 -0.30
C GLY A 137 -7.80 3.59 -1.58
N ASP A 138 -7.93 2.45 -2.20
CA ASP A 138 -8.74 2.24 -3.38
C ASP A 138 -9.13 0.75 -3.47
N TYR A 139 -10.04 0.44 -4.36
CA TYR A 139 -10.42 -0.94 -4.71
C TYR A 139 -10.62 -1.06 -6.21
N VAL A 140 -10.45 -2.27 -6.71
CA VAL A 140 -10.57 -2.57 -8.15
C VAL A 140 -12.02 -2.44 -8.60
N ILE A 141 -12.27 -1.66 -9.65
CA ILE A 141 -13.58 -1.58 -10.30
C ILE A 141 -13.78 -2.84 -11.12
N LYS A 142 -14.82 -3.63 -10.79
CA LYS A 142 -15.15 -4.87 -11.51
C LYS A 142 -15.37 -4.58 -12.99
N GLY A 143 -14.68 -5.31 -13.87
CA GLY A 143 -14.70 -5.08 -15.32
C GLY A 143 -14.00 -3.79 -15.75
N GLY A 144 -13.36 -3.06 -14.84
CA GLY A 144 -12.59 -1.85 -15.13
C GLY A 144 -11.31 -2.14 -15.92
N LEU A 145 -10.68 -1.08 -16.41
CA LEU A 145 -9.50 -1.19 -17.28
C LEU A 145 -8.33 -1.90 -16.58
N PHE A 146 -8.04 -1.52 -15.32
CA PHE A 146 -7.01 -2.17 -14.52
C PHE A 146 -7.24 -3.67 -14.37
N GLU A 147 -8.47 -4.06 -14.00
CA GLU A 147 -8.79 -5.48 -13.82
C GLU A 147 -8.61 -6.26 -15.12
N ARG A 148 -9.17 -5.76 -16.23
CA ARG A 148 -9.09 -6.44 -17.52
C ARG A 148 -7.65 -6.62 -17.98
N CYS A 149 -6.88 -5.55 -18.11
CA CYS A 149 -5.51 -5.68 -18.61
C CYS A 149 -4.64 -6.56 -17.68
N THR A 150 -4.86 -6.49 -16.38
CA THR A 150 -4.13 -7.33 -15.43
C THR A 150 -4.48 -8.81 -15.59
N LYS A 151 -5.78 -9.14 -15.62
CA LYS A 151 -6.27 -10.53 -15.72
C LYS A 151 -6.04 -11.15 -17.08
N ASP A 152 -6.28 -10.37 -18.14
CA ASP A 152 -6.33 -10.90 -19.49
C ASP A 152 -4.96 -10.89 -20.19
N GLU A 153 -4.02 -10.06 -19.70
CA GLU A 153 -2.72 -9.89 -20.36
C GLU A 153 -1.54 -10.07 -19.41
N LEU A 154 -1.46 -9.32 -18.29
CA LEU A 154 -0.27 -9.34 -17.43
C LEU A 154 -0.09 -10.70 -16.73
N LEU A 155 -1.12 -11.18 -16.04
CA LEU A 155 -1.02 -12.44 -15.31
C LEU A 155 -0.85 -13.67 -16.24
N PRO A 156 -1.57 -13.77 -17.37
CA PRO A 156 -1.35 -14.85 -18.32
C PRO A 156 0.04 -14.85 -18.99
N SER A 157 0.73 -13.69 -19.03
CA SER A 157 2.13 -13.63 -19.51
C SER A 157 3.11 -14.33 -18.57
N GLY A 158 2.67 -14.82 -17.41
CA GLY A 158 3.50 -15.42 -16.38
C GLY A 158 4.18 -14.41 -15.43
N PHE A 159 3.64 -13.18 -15.37
CA PHE A 159 4.16 -12.16 -14.45
C PHE A 159 4.04 -12.62 -12.99
N SER A 160 5.10 -12.43 -12.25
CA SER A 160 5.15 -12.68 -10.80
C SER A 160 6.19 -11.77 -10.16
N LEU A 161 6.12 -11.60 -8.85
CA LEU A 161 7.20 -11.04 -8.04
C LEU A 161 7.97 -12.18 -7.40
N SER A 162 9.21 -12.39 -7.82
CA SER A 162 10.03 -13.54 -7.43
C SER A 162 10.65 -13.38 -6.05
N TRP A 163 10.94 -12.14 -5.63
CA TRP A 163 11.64 -11.87 -4.38
C TRP A 163 10.70 -11.31 -3.32
N LEU A 164 10.44 -12.10 -2.29
CA LEU A 164 9.60 -11.77 -1.14
C LEU A 164 10.46 -11.51 0.09
N ASP A 165 10.07 -10.58 0.96
CA ASP A 165 10.74 -10.40 2.24
C ASP A 165 10.51 -11.63 3.12
N ARG A 166 11.59 -12.30 3.54
CA ARG A 166 11.52 -13.44 4.45
C ARG A 166 10.98 -13.07 5.83
N PHE A 167 11.08 -11.78 6.19
CA PHE A 167 10.61 -11.24 7.46
C PHE A 167 9.46 -10.25 7.23
N PRO A 168 8.31 -10.72 6.67
CA PRO A 168 7.21 -9.84 6.34
C PRO A 168 6.64 -9.17 7.59
N MET A 169 5.93 -8.06 7.38
CA MET A 169 5.13 -7.46 8.45
C MET A 169 4.03 -8.45 8.85
N ALA A 170 3.84 -8.64 10.17
CA ALA A 170 2.74 -9.49 10.62
C ALA A 170 1.41 -8.93 10.10
N ALA A 171 0.57 -9.79 9.57
CA ALA A 171 -0.77 -9.47 9.07
C ALA A 171 -1.72 -9.09 10.24
N GLY A 172 -1.42 -8.01 10.95
CA GLY A 172 -2.16 -7.59 12.15
C GLY A 172 -2.14 -6.09 12.43
N GLY A 173 -1.40 -5.31 11.67
CA GLY A 173 -1.62 -3.86 11.60
C GLY A 173 -2.71 -3.63 10.55
N ALA A 174 -3.83 -2.99 10.92
CA ALA A 174 -5.00 -2.77 10.10
C ALA A 174 -4.66 -2.43 8.63
N LEU A 175 -4.42 -3.47 7.84
CA LEU A 175 -4.59 -3.40 6.40
C LEU A 175 -6.08 -3.18 6.17
N PRO A 176 -6.49 -2.35 5.23
CA PRO A 176 -7.89 -2.31 4.82
C PRO A 176 -8.31 -3.77 4.56
N ALA A 177 -9.41 -4.20 5.15
CA ALA A 177 -9.90 -5.56 5.00
C ALA A 177 -9.94 -5.88 3.49
N PRO A 178 -9.36 -7.01 3.05
CA PRO A 178 -9.49 -7.43 1.68
C PRO A 178 -10.99 -7.50 1.35
N ALA A 179 -11.37 -6.93 0.21
CA ALA A 179 -12.72 -7.09 -0.29
C ALA A 179 -13.04 -8.58 -0.29
N GLU A 180 -14.16 -8.96 0.32
CA GLU A 180 -14.64 -10.35 0.40
C GLU A 180 -14.44 -11.05 -0.95
N PRO A 181 -13.88 -12.28 -0.98
CA PRO A 181 -13.80 -13.04 -2.21
C PRO A 181 -15.24 -13.17 -2.74
N LEU A 182 -15.46 -12.67 -3.94
CA LEU A 182 -16.74 -12.84 -4.63
C LEU A 182 -17.09 -14.33 -4.60
N ALA A 183 -18.11 -14.69 -3.81
CA ALA A 183 -18.68 -16.01 -3.80
C ALA A 183 -19.00 -16.38 -5.25
N LEU A 184 -18.34 -17.39 -5.76
CA LEU A 184 -18.71 -18.07 -6.99
C LEU A 184 -20.15 -18.56 -6.78
N ILE A 185 -21.11 -17.86 -7.36
CA ILE A 185 -22.48 -18.37 -7.51
C ILE A 185 -22.34 -19.51 -8.52
N SER A 186 -22.26 -20.72 -7.98
CA SER A 186 -22.42 -21.95 -8.74
C SER A 186 -23.87 -22.02 -9.19
N HIS A 187 -24.16 -21.60 -10.39
CA HIS A 187 -25.34 -22.06 -11.12
C HIS A 187 -24.92 -23.36 -11.81
N GLU A 188 -25.37 -24.47 -11.28
CA GLU A 188 -25.44 -25.72 -12.02
C GLU A 188 -26.54 -25.60 -13.05
N PRO A 189 -26.29 -25.85 -14.34
CA PRO A 189 -27.36 -26.23 -15.27
C PRO A 189 -27.40 -27.74 -15.30
N GLU A 190 -28.59 -28.27 -14.94
CA GLU A 190 -28.97 -29.66 -15.24
C GLU A 190 -28.95 -29.90 -16.75
N GLY A 191 -28.24 -30.96 -17.13
CA GLY A 191 -28.45 -31.88 -18.23
C GLY A 191 -28.58 -31.36 -19.64
N GLN A 192 -27.58 -31.72 -20.46
CA GLN A 192 -27.83 -32.50 -21.71
C GLN A 192 -26.45 -32.91 -22.33
N GLU A 193 -26.37 -34.21 -22.64
CA GLU A 193 -25.32 -34.79 -23.45
C GLU A 193 -25.33 -34.24 -24.88
N SER A 194 -24.21 -33.97 -25.50
CA SER A 194 -23.68 -34.60 -26.72
C SER A 194 -22.57 -33.76 -27.39
N ASP A 195 -21.63 -34.50 -27.91
CA ASP A 195 -20.77 -34.24 -29.07
C ASP A 195 -19.43 -33.49 -28.86
N ALA A 196 -18.40 -34.25 -29.22
CA ALA A 196 -17.01 -33.91 -29.35
C ALA A 196 -16.78 -32.54 -30.01
N VAL A 197 -16.21 -31.62 -29.28
CA VAL A 197 -15.66 -30.39 -29.83
C VAL A 197 -14.19 -30.29 -29.42
N ALA A 198 -13.37 -29.95 -30.39
CA ALA A 198 -11.96 -29.75 -30.37
C ALA A 198 -11.47 -29.07 -29.09
N THR A 199 -10.39 -29.59 -28.53
CA THR A 199 -9.59 -28.97 -27.48
C THR A 199 -9.15 -27.57 -27.90
N LEU A 200 -9.93 -26.56 -27.52
CA LEU A 200 -9.45 -25.19 -27.48
C LEU A 200 -8.47 -25.13 -26.30
N ASP A 201 -7.25 -24.66 -26.56
CA ASP A 201 -6.27 -24.31 -25.54
C ASP A 201 -6.93 -23.35 -24.56
N LEU A 202 -7.38 -23.86 -23.41
CA LEU A 202 -7.82 -23.04 -22.29
C LEU A 202 -6.60 -22.29 -21.76
N PRO A 203 -6.71 -20.96 -21.54
CA PRO A 203 -5.61 -20.21 -20.94
C PRO A 203 -5.26 -20.85 -19.60
N SER A 204 -3.95 -20.99 -19.36
CA SER A 204 -3.41 -21.53 -18.11
C SER A 204 -4.09 -20.90 -16.88
N PRO A 205 -4.46 -21.69 -15.88
CA PRO A 205 -5.12 -21.15 -14.71
C PRO A 205 -4.28 -20.04 -14.09
N ILE A 206 -4.91 -18.88 -13.86
CA ILE A 206 -4.29 -17.72 -13.20
C ILE A 206 -3.68 -18.20 -11.88
N SER A 207 -2.41 -17.87 -11.64
CA SER A 207 -1.70 -18.29 -10.44
C SER A 207 -2.54 -18.01 -9.18
N PRO A 208 -2.74 -18.97 -8.28
CA PRO A 208 -3.48 -18.76 -7.03
C PRO A 208 -2.98 -17.55 -6.23
N THR A 209 -1.68 -17.24 -6.31
CA THR A 209 -1.04 -16.09 -5.67
C THR A 209 -1.49 -14.73 -6.18
N ALA A 210 -2.21 -14.67 -7.32
CA ALA A 210 -2.73 -13.40 -7.83
C ALA A 210 -3.83 -12.82 -6.91
N TYR A 211 -4.64 -13.70 -6.30
CA TYR A 211 -5.79 -13.31 -5.45
C TYR A 211 -5.65 -13.72 -4.00
N GLN A 212 -4.58 -14.41 -3.64
CA GLN A 212 -4.30 -14.83 -2.28
C GLN A 212 -2.86 -14.45 -1.92
N PRO A 213 -2.57 -14.14 -0.65
CA PRO A 213 -1.21 -13.89 -0.21
C PRO A 213 -0.28 -15.08 -0.54
N ALA A 214 0.93 -14.79 -1.01
CA ALA A 214 1.92 -15.82 -1.31
C ALA A 214 2.19 -16.73 -0.10
N SER A 215 2.16 -16.17 1.10
CA SER A 215 2.32 -16.90 2.37
C SER A 215 1.22 -17.92 2.65
N SER A 216 0.04 -17.80 2.02
CA SER A 216 -1.08 -18.73 2.21
C SER A 216 -1.10 -19.89 1.20
N VAL A 217 -0.42 -19.73 0.06
CA VAL A 217 -0.46 -20.69 -1.07
C VAL A 217 0.89 -21.33 -1.38
N LEU A 218 1.98 -20.74 -0.92
CA LEU A 218 3.33 -21.26 -1.12
C LEU A 218 3.93 -21.71 0.21
N ALA A 219 4.58 -22.85 0.22
CA ALA A 219 5.34 -23.36 1.38
C ALA A 219 6.68 -22.60 1.51
N LEU A 220 6.61 -21.34 1.96
CA LEU A 220 7.77 -20.48 2.14
C LEU A 220 8.24 -20.50 3.59
N ASP A 221 9.57 -20.55 3.80
CA ASP A 221 10.18 -20.38 5.13
C ASP A 221 10.19 -18.88 5.50
N LEU A 222 9.02 -18.40 5.90
CA LEU A 222 8.84 -17.02 6.38
C LEU A 222 8.97 -16.97 7.90
N ALA A 223 9.61 -15.92 8.40
CA ALA A 223 9.75 -15.62 9.82
C ALA A 223 9.12 -14.23 10.10
N PRO A 224 7.78 -14.13 10.18
CA PRO A 224 7.11 -12.83 10.38
C PRO A 224 7.68 -12.13 11.61
N GLN A 225 8.00 -10.85 11.47
CA GLN A 225 8.45 -10.05 12.59
C GLN A 225 7.28 -9.92 13.56
N PRO A 226 7.48 -10.20 14.84
CA PRO A 226 6.46 -9.90 15.83
C PRO A 226 6.16 -8.41 15.74
N ILE A 227 4.88 -8.04 15.88
CA ILE A 227 4.45 -6.65 16.04
C ILE A 227 5.02 -6.22 17.40
N GLY A 228 6.33 -5.95 17.42
CA GLY A 228 7.03 -5.50 18.61
C GLY A 228 7.06 -3.99 18.61
N GLU A 229 6.76 -3.42 19.74
CA GLU A 229 7.12 -2.04 20.04
C GLU A 229 8.65 -1.89 19.88
N ARG A 230 9.11 -1.57 18.65
CA ARG A 230 10.52 -1.30 18.36
C ARG A 230 10.99 0.04 18.93
N SER A 231 10.16 0.72 19.69
CA SER A 231 10.56 1.90 20.42
C SER A 231 11.18 1.47 21.76
N ASN A 232 12.49 1.46 21.86
CA ASN A 232 13.19 1.37 23.14
C ASN A 232 12.93 2.63 24.02
N ARG A 233 11.98 3.47 23.63
CA ARG A 233 11.63 4.70 24.34
C ARG A 233 10.36 4.49 25.15
N ALA A 234 10.46 4.69 26.45
CA ALA A 234 9.34 4.79 27.35
C ALA A 234 8.95 6.27 27.52
N LYS A 235 7.65 6.54 27.66
CA LYS A 235 7.15 7.85 28.03
C LYS A 235 7.15 7.96 29.54
N TYR A 236 7.77 9.00 30.07
CA TYR A 236 7.79 9.31 31.51
C TYR A 236 6.98 10.58 31.73
N ILE A 237 6.11 10.58 32.74
CA ILE A 237 5.18 11.68 33.01
C ILE A 237 5.31 12.08 34.46
N CYS A 238 5.42 13.38 34.73
CA CYS A 238 5.34 13.91 36.09
C CYS A 238 3.88 13.80 36.60
N PRO A 239 3.66 13.15 37.75
CA PRO A 239 2.31 12.96 38.27
C PRO A 239 1.65 14.27 38.71
N ARG A 240 2.45 15.34 38.97
CA ARG A 240 1.94 16.62 39.45
C ARG A 240 1.68 17.63 38.33
N CYS A 241 2.64 17.91 37.46
CA CYS A 241 2.50 18.93 36.42
C CYS A 241 2.24 18.37 35.01
N GLY A 242 2.28 17.04 34.82
CA GLY A 242 2.05 16.42 33.52
C GLY A 242 3.22 16.57 32.53
N LEU A 243 4.37 17.13 32.95
CA LEU A 243 5.59 17.17 32.11
C LEU A 243 5.88 15.76 31.59
N ALA A 244 6.01 15.63 30.27
CA ALA A 244 6.26 14.35 29.65
C ALA A 244 7.57 14.37 28.86
N VAL A 245 8.41 13.34 29.09
CA VAL A 245 9.64 13.11 28.36
C VAL A 245 9.69 11.69 27.79
N TRP A 246 10.44 11.50 26.74
CA TRP A 246 10.68 10.19 26.13
C TRP A 246 12.15 9.80 26.34
N GLY A 247 12.37 8.64 26.93
CA GLY A 247 13.71 8.13 27.19
C GLY A 247 13.78 6.62 27.02
N LYS A 248 14.96 6.05 27.20
CA LYS A 248 15.15 4.59 27.25
C LYS A 248 14.33 4.01 28.42
N GLY A 249 13.80 2.80 28.26
CA GLY A 249 13.11 2.09 29.34
C GLY A 249 14.02 1.89 30.58
N GLY A 250 13.43 2.03 31.78
CA GLY A 250 14.15 1.84 33.05
C GLY A 250 14.96 3.04 33.56
N LEU A 251 14.81 4.22 32.94
CA LEU A 251 15.47 5.44 33.45
C LEU A 251 14.78 5.94 34.72
N LYS A 252 15.61 6.42 35.68
CA LYS A 252 15.14 7.18 36.83
C LYS A 252 15.23 8.65 36.49
N LEU A 253 14.09 9.30 36.29
CA LEU A 253 13.98 10.72 35.91
C LEU A 253 13.19 11.48 36.95
N GLY A 254 13.57 12.74 37.20
CA GLY A 254 12.90 13.65 38.14
C GLY A 254 12.38 14.91 37.41
N CYS A 255 11.27 15.43 37.90
CA CYS A 255 10.76 16.75 37.50
C CYS A 255 11.40 17.80 38.41
N LEU A 256 12.21 18.67 37.85
CA LEU A 256 12.90 19.72 38.60
C LEU A 256 11.92 20.77 39.17
N ASP A 257 10.81 21.02 38.48
CA ASP A 257 9.80 22.01 38.91
C ASP A 257 8.94 21.51 40.09
N CYS A 258 8.79 20.19 40.19
CA CYS A 258 7.89 19.58 41.15
C CYS A 258 8.65 18.81 42.26
N ASP A 259 9.92 18.60 42.07
CA ASP A 259 10.78 17.75 42.91
C ASP A 259 10.21 16.34 43.13
N LEU A 260 9.63 15.76 42.03
CA LEU A 260 9.00 14.44 42.04
C LEU A 260 9.57 13.54 40.96
N PRO A 261 9.66 12.22 41.22
CA PRO A 261 10.05 11.27 40.19
C PRO A 261 9.01 11.23 39.07
N LEU A 262 9.47 11.09 37.83
CA LEU A 262 8.63 10.84 36.68
C LEU A 262 8.23 9.36 36.66
N GLU A 263 6.95 9.10 36.43
CA GLU A 263 6.41 7.75 36.33
C GLU A 263 6.45 7.26 34.87
N ALA A 264 6.83 6.00 34.65
CA ALA A 264 6.76 5.40 33.34
C ALA A 264 5.28 5.21 32.95
N GLY A 265 4.83 5.90 31.91
CA GLY A 265 3.48 5.77 31.40
C GLY A 265 3.25 4.39 30.84
N SER A 266 2.30 3.64 31.39
CA SER A 266 1.80 2.41 30.81
C SER A 266 1.11 2.79 29.48
N GLY A 267 1.67 2.37 28.34
CA GLY A 267 1.12 2.63 27.00
C GLY A 267 -0.23 1.92 26.80
N LYS A 268 -1.33 2.57 27.19
CA LYS A 268 -2.66 2.20 26.68
C LYS A 268 -2.98 3.04 25.44
N PRO A 269 -3.57 2.46 24.39
CA PRO A 269 -3.93 3.20 23.19
C PRO A 269 -4.91 4.33 23.55
N ARG A 270 -4.62 5.55 23.06
CA ARG A 270 -5.50 6.71 23.21
C ARG A 270 -6.81 6.45 22.50
N THR A 271 -7.87 6.21 23.23
CA THR A 271 -9.23 6.50 22.79
C THR A 271 -9.35 8.02 22.56
N VAL A 272 -9.68 8.40 21.35
CA VAL A 272 -9.97 9.80 20.99
C VAL A 272 -11.25 10.21 21.74
N ARG A 273 -11.11 11.01 22.78
CA ARG A 273 -12.27 11.69 23.39
C ARG A 273 -12.63 12.90 22.54
N GLY A 274 -13.92 13.03 22.24
CA GLY A 274 -14.52 14.07 21.45
C GLY A 274 -14.23 15.47 22.02
N ILE A 275 -14.09 16.40 21.09
CA ILE A 275 -13.95 17.83 21.34
C ILE A 275 -15.32 18.34 21.85
N SER A 276 -15.36 18.66 23.11
CA SER A 276 -16.46 19.47 23.69
C SER A 276 -16.08 20.94 23.48
N ALA A 277 -16.97 21.68 22.82
CA ALA A 277 -16.85 23.12 22.65
C ALA A 277 -16.97 23.82 24.01
N ALA A 278 -15.96 24.59 24.36
CA ALA A 278 -16.03 25.53 25.47
C ALA A 278 -16.13 26.95 24.89
N THR A 279 -17.24 27.57 25.27
CA THR A 279 -17.71 28.91 24.98
C THR A 279 -16.71 29.98 25.46
N SER A 280 -16.45 30.93 24.55
CA SER A 280 -15.76 32.19 24.81
C SER A 280 -16.52 33.06 25.84
N ASN A 281 -15.85 33.51 26.89
CA ASN A 281 -16.20 34.74 27.60
C ASN A 281 -14.98 35.68 27.57
N ARG A 282 -15.11 36.70 26.71
CA ARG A 282 -14.27 37.90 26.78
C ARG A 282 -14.82 38.77 27.91
N THR A 283 -13.98 39.09 28.88
CA THR A 283 -14.13 40.28 29.72
C THR A 283 -12.94 41.19 29.53
N SER A 284 -13.27 42.39 29.04
CA SER A 284 -12.36 43.54 28.93
C SER A 284 -11.98 44.04 30.33
N PHE A 285 -10.73 44.40 30.54
CA PHE A 285 -10.36 45.47 31.48
C PHE A 285 -9.20 46.29 30.91
N LYS A 286 -9.40 47.58 31.01
CA LYS A 286 -8.68 48.83 30.72
C LYS A 286 -7.18 48.72 30.49
#